data_3f5d9f291379aee8b726852a05e41c0f
#
_entry.id   3f5d9f291379aee8b726852a05e41c0f
#
_cell.length_a   1.000
_cell.length_b   1.000
_cell.length_c   1.000
_cell.angle_alpha   90.00
_cell.angle_beta   90.00
_cell.angle_gamma   90.00
#
_symmetry.space_group_name_H-M   'P 1'
#
loop_
_entity.id
_entity.type
_entity.pdbx_description
1 polymer ?
#
loop_
_entity_poly.entity_id
_entity_poly.type
_entity_poly.pdbx_seq_one_letter_code
_entity_poly.pdbx_strand_id
1 'polypeptide(L)'
;MADRPTLTTLALFAVVFGLQAFGAVFGLDPSVFVLAWPLTDRPAAIVLSVYAHGGLGHLAANTLALAIVGPLVAYQTTPARFHAFFVVSGAIAGIVQVVATLPFGPTGVLGGSGAIFALMGYLLAGNRASYTALSWLPLGSAGALLLFAVLAAVVTLATAAPGVALVAHFTGFLVGLLAGRSRLLHPTGHRRPTTGDRQ
;
A
#
# COMPACT_ATOMS: atom_id res chain seq x y z
N MET A 1 -0.53 14.43 21.30
CA MET A 1 -0.45 14.89 19.90
C MET A 1 -1.14 13.85 19.06
N ALA A 2 -2.10 14.23 18.22
CA ALA A 2 -2.73 13.26 17.33
C ALA A 2 -1.64 12.70 16.40
N ASP A 3 -1.51 11.39 16.34
CA ASP A 3 -0.63 10.72 15.39
C ASP A 3 -1.07 11.10 13.98
N ARG A 4 -0.12 11.57 13.18
CA ARG A 4 -0.32 11.91 11.77
C ARG A 4 0.27 10.78 10.93
N PRO A 5 -0.47 9.72 10.63
CA PRO A 5 0.09 8.48 10.12
C PRO A 5 0.87 8.66 8.81
N THR A 6 0.48 9.60 7.96
CA THR A 6 1.26 9.94 6.76
C THR A 6 2.65 10.45 7.12
N LEU A 7 2.75 11.38 8.09
CA LEU A 7 4.05 11.94 8.51
C LEU A 7 4.91 10.86 9.18
N THR A 8 4.32 10.02 10.01
CA THR A 8 5.03 8.90 10.63
C THR A 8 5.58 7.94 9.56
N THR A 9 4.78 7.62 8.54
CA THR A 9 5.24 6.74 7.43
C THR A 9 6.36 7.40 6.62
N LEU A 10 6.27 8.70 6.33
CA LEU A 10 7.34 9.46 5.67
C LEU A 10 8.62 9.50 6.52
N ALA A 11 8.48 9.67 7.84
CA ALA A 11 9.63 9.60 8.74
C ALA A 11 10.27 8.20 8.73
N LEU A 12 9.47 7.13 8.70
CA LEU A 12 9.97 5.76 8.56
C LEU A 12 10.71 5.55 7.23
N PHE A 13 10.23 6.12 6.11
CA PHE A 13 10.97 6.11 4.84
C PHE A 13 12.35 6.75 4.99
N ALA A 14 12.41 7.94 5.60
CA ALA A 14 13.67 8.65 5.81
C ALA A 14 14.61 7.88 6.75
N VAL A 15 14.10 7.33 7.86
CA VAL A 15 14.90 6.54 8.82
C VAL A 15 15.44 5.28 8.18
N VAL A 16 14.60 4.49 7.49
CA VAL A 16 15.04 3.24 6.85
C VAL A 16 16.03 3.53 5.73
N PHE A 17 15.81 4.58 4.92
CA PHE A 17 16.77 4.99 3.89
C PHE A 17 18.10 5.46 4.49
N GLY A 18 18.06 6.19 5.60
CA GLY A 18 19.26 6.56 6.36
C GLY A 18 20.02 5.34 6.89
N LEU A 19 19.30 4.33 7.40
CA LEU A 19 19.90 3.05 7.81
C LEU A 19 20.51 2.28 6.65
N GLN A 20 19.87 2.29 5.46
CA GLN A 20 20.43 1.70 4.24
C GLN A 20 21.74 2.40 3.83
N ALA A 21 21.73 3.75 3.83
CA ALA A 21 22.93 4.54 3.50
C ALA A 21 24.06 4.33 4.50
N PHE A 22 23.75 4.37 5.81
CA PHE A 22 24.70 4.08 6.87
C PHE A 22 25.26 2.65 6.73
N GLY A 23 24.37 1.67 6.53
CA GLY A 23 24.78 0.28 6.33
C GLY A 23 25.73 0.09 5.17
N ALA A 24 25.48 0.78 4.04
CA ALA A 24 26.34 0.72 2.87
C ALA A 24 27.76 1.25 3.17
N VAL A 25 27.90 2.29 4.02
CA VAL A 25 29.21 2.82 4.44
C VAL A 25 29.96 1.85 5.33
N PHE A 26 29.28 1.11 6.21
CA PHE A 26 29.87 0.20 7.17
C PHE A 26 29.86 -1.27 6.75
N GLY A 27 29.56 -1.56 5.48
CA GLY A 27 29.63 -2.91 4.92
C GLY A 27 28.50 -3.85 5.37
N LEU A 28 27.34 -3.32 5.80
CA LEU A 28 26.18 -4.14 6.05
C LEU A 28 25.61 -4.65 4.71
N ASP A 29 25.19 -5.90 4.68
CA ASP A 29 24.55 -6.49 3.50
C ASP A 29 23.23 -5.76 3.20
N PRO A 30 23.10 -5.06 2.05
CA PRO A 30 21.89 -4.36 1.69
C PRO A 30 20.68 -5.28 1.49
N SER A 31 20.92 -6.58 1.33
CA SER A 31 19.86 -7.57 1.12
C SER A 31 18.93 -7.73 2.34
N VAL A 32 19.31 -7.26 3.53
CA VAL A 32 18.42 -7.24 4.70
C VAL A 32 17.17 -6.36 4.51
N PHE A 33 17.24 -5.41 3.56
CA PHE A 33 16.15 -4.52 3.20
C PHE A 33 15.36 -4.99 1.96
N VAL A 34 15.77 -6.08 1.34
CA VAL A 34 15.20 -6.56 0.08
C VAL A 34 14.40 -7.83 0.34
N LEU A 35 13.10 -7.79 0.01
CA LEU A 35 12.27 -8.98 0.05
C LEU A 35 12.60 -9.86 -1.17
N ALA A 36 13.05 -11.07 -0.92
CA ALA A 36 13.44 -12.05 -1.94
C ALA A 36 13.06 -13.47 -1.50
N TRP A 37 13.05 -14.39 -2.44
CA TRP A 37 12.86 -15.80 -2.16
C TRP A 37 14.20 -16.48 -1.76
N PRO A 38 14.22 -17.42 -0.79
CA PRO A 38 13.11 -17.86 0.07
C PRO A 38 12.76 -16.83 1.14
N LEU A 39 11.45 -16.63 1.39
CA LEU A 39 10.96 -15.64 2.36
C LEU A 39 11.42 -15.94 3.80
N THR A 40 11.77 -17.20 4.06
CA THR A 40 12.23 -17.67 5.39
C THR A 40 13.64 -17.23 5.74
N ASP A 41 14.47 -16.89 4.77
CA ASP A 41 15.87 -16.53 5.00
C ASP A 41 15.97 -15.16 5.69
N ARG A 42 15.07 -14.25 5.35
CA ARG A 42 15.02 -12.88 5.89
C ARG A 42 13.58 -12.45 6.21
N PRO A 43 12.94 -13.03 7.22
CA PRO A 43 11.53 -12.75 7.50
C PRO A 43 11.26 -11.27 7.84
N ALA A 44 12.25 -10.56 8.42
CA ALA A 44 12.15 -9.14 8.69
C ALA A 44 12.02 -8.30 7.40
N ALA A 45 12.55 -8.77 6.27
CA ALA A 45 12.45 -8.09 4.98
C ALA A 45 11.00 -7.99 4.48
N ILE A 46 10.07 -8.84 4.95
CA ILE A 46 8.65 -8.74 4.64
C ILE A 46 8.10 -7.35 5.05
N VAL A 47 8.58 -6.81 6.16
CA VAL A 47 8.18 -5.48 6.67
C VAL A 47 9.18 -4.40 6.26
N LEU A 48 10.48 -4.66 6.41
CA LEU A 48 11.51 -3.66 6.13
C LEU A 48 11.51 -3.21 4.69
N SER A 49 11.28 -4.11 3.73
CA SER A 49 11.24 -3.79 2.31
C SER A 49 10.16 -2.78 1.94
N VAL A 50 9.04 -2.74 2.69
CA VAL A 50 7.96 -1.77 2.46
C VAL A 50 8.41 -0.33 2.72
N TYR A 51 9.41 -0.14 3.57
CA TYR A 51 9.95 1.19 3.90
C TYR A 51 11.29 1.48 3.23
N ALA A 52 11.93 0.47 2.66
CA ALA A 52 13.23 0.58 2.02
C ALA A 52 13.12 1.13 0.58
N HIS A 53 14.18 1.76 0.06
CA HIS A 53 14.18 2.36 -1.26
C HIS A 53 15.51 2.12 -1.99
N GLY A 54 15.46 1.84 -3.30
CA GLY A 54 16.60 1.54 -4.15
C GLY A 54 17.40 2.77 -4.61
N GLY A 55 17.14 3.95 -4.05
CA GLY A 55 17.85 5.20 -4.37
C GLY A 55 16.97 6.43 -4.15
N LEU A 56 17.59 7.61 -4.23
CA LEU A 56 16.93 8.90 -3.96
C LEU A 56 15.73 9.16 -4.88
N GLY A 57 15.82 8.83 -6.16
CA GLY A 57 14.70 9.02 -7.10
C GLY A 57 13.49 8.15 -6.73
N HIS A 58 13.74 6.89 -6.33
CA HIS A 58 12.69 5.98 -5.88
C HIS A 58 12.06 6.48 -4.56
N LEU A 59 12.87 6.91 -3.60
CA LEU A 59 12.41 7.51 -2.35
C LEU A 59 11.57 8.76 -2.62
N ALA A 60 12.05 9.67 -3.48
CA ALA A 60 11.34 10.92 -3.80
C ALA A 60 9.98 10.66 -4.45
N ALA A 61 9.90 9.73 -5.40
CA ALA A 61 8.64 9.37 -6.06
C ALA A 61 7.62 8.79 -5.07
N ASN A 62 8.06 7.86 -4.20
CA ASN A 62 7.18 7.30 -3.16
C ASN A 62 6.77 8.33 -2.11
N THR A 63 7.71 9.21 -1.69
CA THR A 63 7.43 10.31 -0.75
C THR A 63 6.37 11.25 -1.31
N LEU A 64 6.50 11.67 -2.57
CA LEU A 64 5.54 12.56 -3.22
C LEU A 64 4.17 11.90 -3.34
N ALA A 65 4.12 10.66 -3.82
CA ALA A 65 2.86 9.92 -3.97
C ALA A 65 2.17 9.73 -2.61
N LEU A 66 2.91 9.34 -1.56
CA LEU A 66 2.37 9.19 -0.22
C LEU A 66 1.93 10.53 0.39
N ALA A 67 2.66 11.62 0.14
CA ALA A 67 2.28 12.95 0.63
C ALA A 67 0.95 13.43 0.04
N ILE A 68 0.60 12.99 -1.17
CA ILE A 68 -0.69 13.30 -1.82
C ILE A 68 -1.80 12.36 -1.33
N VAL A 69 -1.56 11.05 -1.40
CA VAL A 69 -2.60 10.03 -1.17
C VAL A 69 -2.81 9.76 0.33
N GLY A 70 -1.73 9.79 1.10
CA GLY A 70 -1.75 9.43 2.53
C GLY A 70 -2.71 10.27 3.37
N PRO A 71 -2.68 11.61 3.31
CA PRO A 71 -3.59 12.45 4.09
C PRO A 71 -5.06 12.20 3.77
N LEU A 72 -5.39 11.90 2.51
CA LEU A 72 -6.75 11.64 2.07
C LEU A 72 -7.33 10.37 2.68
N VAL A 73 -6.50 9.33 2.85
CA VAL A 73 -6.90 8.10 3.56
C VAL A 73 -6.86 8.32 5.06
N ALA A 74 -5.82 8.97 5.59
CA ALA A 74 -5.66 9.21 7.02
C ALA A 74 -6.86 9.97 7.62
N TYR A 75 -7.46 10.88 6.85
CA TYR A 75 -8.67 11.60 7.26
C TYR A 75 -9.89 10.67 7.47
N GLN A 76 -9.93 9.51 6.81
CA GLN A 76 -11.06 8.58 6.81
C GLN A 76 -10.89 7.39 7.78
N THR A 77 -9.75 7.31 8.48
CA THR A 77 -9.41 6.15 9.31
C THR A 77 -8.69 6.52 10.60
N THR A 78 -8.40 5.52 11.42
CA THR A 78 -7.53 5.70 12.60
C THR A 78 -6.06 5.48 12.22
N PRO A 79 -5.10 6.09 12.95
CA PRO A 79 -3.67 5.87 12.73
C PRO A 79 -3.28 4.39 12.71
N ALA A 80 -3.76 3.61 13.68
CA ALA A 80 -3.45 2.19 13.75
C ALA A 80 -3.94 1.40 12.52
N ARG A 81 -5.16 1.68 12.03
CA ARG A 81 -5.69 1.05 10.82
C ARG A 81 -4.91 1.47 9.57
N PHE A 82 -4.52 2.74 9.50
CA PHE A 82 -3.69 3.24 8.40
C PHE A 82 -2.36 2.48 8.33
N HIS A 83 -1.62 2.41 9.44
CA HIS A 83 -0.32 1.73 9.49
C HIS A 83 -0.46 0.23 9.22
N ALA A 84 -1.44 -0.43 9.84
CA ALA A 84 -1.69 -1.85 9.59
C ALA A 84 -2.00 -2.12 8.12
N PHE A 85 -2.86 -1.31 7.51
CA PHE A 85 -3.20 -1.44 6.09
C PHE A 85 -2.00 -1.20 5.20
N PHE A 86 -1.21 -0.15 5.48
CA PHE A 86 0.00 0.18 4.72
C PHE A 86 1.00 -0.97 4.72
N VAL A 87 1.33 -1.49 5.91
CA VAL A 87 2.30 -2.59 6.04
C VAL A 87 1.78 -3.87 5.42
N VAL A 88 0.53 -4.26 5.73
CA VAL A 88 -0.02 -5.53 5.27
C VAL A 88 -0.20 -5.52 3.75
N SER A 89 -0.76 -4.45 3.18
CA SER A 89 -0.93 -4.38 1.72
C SER A 89 0.41 -4.31 0.97
N GLY A 90 1.39 -3.58 1.51
CA GLY A 90 2.75 -3.53 0.96
C GLY A 90 3.45 -4.89 1.01
N ALA A 91 3.34 -5.59 2.13
CA ALA A 91 3.89 -6.94 2.29
C ALA A 91 3.24 -7.95 1.32
N ILE A 92 1.91 -7.94 1.21
CA ILE A 92 1.18 -8.79 0.24
C ILE A 92 1.66 -8.49 -1.17
N ALA A 93 1.72 -7.22 -1.57
CA ALA A 93 2.16 -6.79 -2.90
C ALA A 93 3.58 -7.26 -3.19
N GLY A 94 4.51 -7.10 -2.24
CA GLY A 94 5.89 -7.54 -2.36
C GLY A 94 6.02 -9.06 -2.46
N ILE A 95 5.31 -9.81 -1.63
CA ILE A 95 5.32 -11.29 -1.66
C ILE A 95 4.79 -11.79 -3.01
N VAL A 96 3.67 -11.24 -3.47
CA VAL A 96 3.08 -11.64 -4.77
C VAL A 96 4.04 -11.31 -5.91
N GLN A 97 4.73 -10.16 -5.89
CA GLN A 97 5.75 -9.81 -6.87
C GLN A 97 6.86 -10.87 -6.89
N VAL A 98 7.45 -11.16 -5.74
CA VAL A 98 8.56 -12.13 -5.64
C VAL A 98 8.12 -13.51 -6.14
N VAL A 99 6.97 -14.00 -5.68
CA VAL A 99 6.48 -15.34 -6.08
C VAL A 99 6.13 -15.40 -7.57
N ALA A 100 5.47 -14.36 -8.10
CA ALA A 100 5.05 -14.33 -9.51
C ALA A 100 6.25 -14.22 -10.48
N THR A 101 7.39 -13.70 -10.02
CA THR A 101 8.59 -13.55 -10.86
C THR A 101 9.57 -14.73 -10.75
N LEU A 102 9.37 -15.67 -9.83
CA LEU A 102 10.23 -16.85 -9.67
C LEU A 102 10.52 -17.61 -10.98
N PRO A 103 9.53 -17.84 -11.87
CA PRO A 103 9.77 -18.55 -13.12
C PRO A 103 10.75 -17.83 -14.08
N PHE A 104 10.95 -16.52 -13.87
CA PHE A 104 11.81 -15.69 -14.71
C PHE A 104 13.18 -15.42 -14.07
N GLY A 105 13.45 -16.02 -12.92
CA GLY A 105 14.66 -15.90 -12.13
C GLY A 105 14.42 -15.22 -10.79
N PRO A 106 15.36 -15.38 -9.83
CA PRO A 106 15.22 -14.77 -8.51
C PRO A 106 15.27 -13.25 -8.61
N THR A 107 14.19 -12.61 -8.14
CA THR A 107 14.08 -11.16 -8.08
C THR A 107 13.89 -10.72 -6.64
N GLY A 108 14.52 -9.59 -6.29
CA GLY A 108 14.27 -8.91 -5.03
C GLY A 108 13.38 -7.69 -5.25
N VAL A 109 12.56 -7.35 -4.27
CA VAL A 109 11.69 -6.17 -4.31
C VAL A 109 11.83 -5.37 -3.01
N LEU A 110 11.78 -4.05 -3.16
CA LEU A 110 11.69 -3.08 -2.07
C LEU A 110 10.96 -1.82 -2.55
N GLY A 111 10.35 -1.10 -1.62
CA GLY A 111 9.64 0.15 -1.89
C GLY A 111 8.22 0.18 -1.33
N GLY A 112 7.79 1.37 -0.92
CA GLY A 112 6.44 1.62 -0.41
C GLY A 112 5.35 1.64 -1.48
N SER A 113 5.73 1.53 -2.76
CA SER A 113 4.80 1.75 -3.88
C SER A 113 3.61 0.80 -3.87
N GLY A 114 3.79 -0.49 -3.56
CA GLY A 114 2.68 -1.44 -3.45
C GLY A 114 1.63 -1.01 -2.43
N ALA A 115 2.07 -0.52 -1.25
CA ALA A 115 1.19 0.03 -0.23
C ALA A 115 0.53 1.35 -0.67
N ILE A 116 1.27 2.23 -1.35
CA ILE A 116 0.74 3.50 -1.88
C ILE A 116 -0.33 3.22 -2.93
N PHE A 117 -0.11 2.25 -3.84
CA PHE A 117 -1.12 1.81 -4.80
C PHE A 117 -2.36 1.22 -4.09
N ALA A 118 -2.18 0.53 -2.95
CA ALA A 118 -3.31 0.08 -2.14
C ALA A 118 -4.10 1.24 -1.53
N LEU A 119 -3.43 2.30 -1.04
CA LEU A 119 -4.11 3.52 -0.60
C LEU A 119 -4.87 4.19 -1.75
N MET A 120 -4.29 4.26 -2.96
CA MET A 120 -4.97 4.82 -4.14
C MET A 120 -6.22 4.02 -4.52
N GLY A 121 -6.11 2.70 -4.58
CA GLY A 121 -7.24 1.81 -4.85
C GLY A 121 -8.34 1.95 -3.79
N TYR A 122 -7.95 2.04 -2.51
CA TYR A 122 -8.87 2.28 -1.41
C TYR A 122 -9.65 3.60 -1.58
N LEU A 123 -8.96 4.70 -1.90
CA LEU A 123 -9.62 5.99 -2.15
C LEU A 123 -10.59 5.91 -3.32
N LEU A 124 -10.20 5.23 -4.39
CA LEU A 124 -11.04 5.11 -5.58
C LEU A 124 -12.34 4.35 -5.30
N ALA A 125 -12.27 3.21 -4.63
CA ALA A 125 -13.45 2.36 -4.38
C ALA A 125 -14.21 2.72 -3.09
N GLY A 126 -13.55 3.35 -2.11
CA GLY A 126 -14.11 3.64 -0.79
C GLY A 126 -14.88 4.95 -0.67
N ASN A 127 -14.83 5.82 -1.70
CA ASN A 127 -15.55 7.08 -1.66
C ASN A 127 -17.03 6.94 -2.08
N ARG A 128 -17.87 7.87 -1.62
CA ARG A 128 -19.32 7.86 -1.89
C ARG A 128 -19.66 7.92 -3.38
N ALA A 129 -18.95 8.74 -4.14
CA ALA A 129 -19.23 8.91 -5.57
C ALA A 129 -18.97 7.61 -6.34
N SER A 130 -17.83 6.96 -6.09
CA SER A 130 -17.52 5.66 -6.70
C SER A 130 -18.52 4.57 -6.29
N TYR A 131 -18.93 4.56 -5.01
CA TYR A 131 -19.94 3.63 -4.54
C TYR A 131 -21.27 3.83 -5.27
N THR A 132 -21.73 5.06 -5.42
CA THR A 132 -22.97 5.40 -6.15
C THR A 132 -22.83 5.03 -7.63
N ALA A 133 -21.72 5.39 -8.29
CA ALA A 133 -21.49 5.04 -9.69
C ALA A 133 -21.49 3.51 -9.91
N LEU A 134 -20.82 2.76 -9.05
CA LEU A 134 -20.80 1.29 -9.12
C LEU A 134 -22.16 0.66 -8.83
N SER A 135 -23.00 1.28 -8.00
CA SER A 135 -24.34 0.76 -7.71
C SER A 135 -25.32 0.89 -8.88
N TRP A 136 -25.03 1.78 -9.83
CA TRP A 136 -25.85 1.94 -11.05
C TRP A 136 -25.47 0.91 -12.13
N LEU A 137 -24.33 0.26 -11.99
CA LEU A 137 -23.92 -0.79 -12.91
C LEU A 137 -24.52 -2.13 -12.43
N PRO A 138 -25.24 -2.86 -13.28
CA PRO A 138 -25.82 -4.16 -12.91
C PRO A 138 -24.75 -5.26 -12.87
N LEU A 139 -23.66 -5.00 -12.14
CA LEU A 139 -22.52 -5.90 -12.02
C LEU A 139 -22.72 -6.79 -10.79
N GLY A 140 -22.81 -8.10 -11.03
CA GLY A 140 -22.62 -9.09 -9.96
C GLY A 140 -21.18 -9.03 -9.38
N SER A 141 -20.92 -9.83 -8.35
CA SER A 141 -19.59 -9.86 -7.70
C SER A 141 -18.45 -10.15 -8.68
N ALA A 142 -18.64 -11.05 -9.64
CA ALA A 142 -17.66 -11.37 -10.67
C ALA A 142 -17.40 -10.18 -11.62
N GLY A 143 -18.44 -9.47 -12.05
CA GLY A 143 -18.30 -8.29 -12.88
C GLY A 143 -17.59 -7.14 -12.19
N ALA A 144 -17.86 -6.92 -10.89
CA ALA A 144 -17.16 -5.94 -10.09
C ALA A 144 -15.66 -6.29 -9.91
N LEU A 145 -15.35 -7.56 -9.67
CA LEU A 145 -13.97 -8.02 -9.58
C LEU A 145 -13.22 -7.84 -10.91
N LEU A 146 -13.86 -8.17 -12.03
CA LEU A 146 -13.28 -7.97 -13.36
C LEU A 146 -13.01 -6.48 -13.62
N LEU A 147 -13.97 -5.60 -13.33
CA LEU A 147 -13.77 -4.16 -13.43
C LEU A 147 -12.58 -3.68 -12.61
N PHE A 148 -12.46 -4.15 -11.37
CA PHE A 148 -11.34 -3.80 -10.49
C PHE A 148 -10.01 -4.33 -11.02
N ALA A 149 -9.98 -5.54 -11.57
CA ALA A 149 -8.78 -6.09 -12.20
C ALA A 149 -8.37 -5.28 -13.43
N VAL A 150 -9.32 -4.87 -14.27
CA VAL A 150 -9.05 -4.01 -15.44
C VAL A 150 -8.52 -2.65 -15.00
N LEU A 151 -9.13 -2.00 -14.00
CA LEU A 151 -8.65 -0.72 -13.48
C LEU A 151 -7.23 -0.85 -12.88
N ALA A 152 -6.97 -1.92 -12.14
CA ALA A 152 -5.63 -2.19 -11.60
C ALA A 152 -4.61 -2.38 -12.73
N ALA A 153 -4.95 -3.11 -13.78
CA ALA A 153 -4.08 -3.30 -14.93
C ALA A 153 -3.79 -1.98 -15.66
N VAL A 154 -4.83 -1.16 -15.93
CA VAL A 154 -4.68 0.14 -16.59
C VAL A 154 -3.76 1.06 -15.80
N VAL A 155 -3.99 1.22 -14.49
CA VAL A 155 -3.16 2.09 -13.63
C VAL A 155 -1.73 1.57 -13.55
N THR A 156 -1.54 0.25 -13.44
CA THR A 156 -0.22 -0.38 -13.41
C THR A 156 0.55 -0.12 -14.71
N LEU A 157 -0.09 -0.33 -15.86
CA LEU A 157 0.54 -0.11 -17.17
C LEU A 157 0.83 1.38 -17.41
N ALA A 158 -0.06 2.28 -16.97
CA ALA A 158 0.17 3.72 -17.06
C ALA A 158 1.38 4.22 -16.21
N THR A 159 1.78 3.44 -15.21
CA THR A 159 2.94 3.74 -14.35
C THR A 159 4.15 2.83 -14.65
N ALA A 160 4.11 2.07 -15.74
CA ALA A 160 5.18 1.16 -16.10
C ALA A 160 6.46 1.91 -16.50
N ALA A 161 7.60 1.49 -15.93
CA ALA A 161 8.91 1.98 -16.27
C ALA A 161 9.95 0.85 -16.00
N PRO A 162 11.15 0.92 -16.58
CA PRO A 162 12.20 -0.03 -16.27
C PRO A 162 12.49 -0.10 -14.77
N GLY A 163 12.58 -1.29 -14.21
CA GLY A 163 12.84 -1.53 -12.79
C GLY A 163 11.63 -1.38 -11.88
N VAL A 164 10.44 -1.07 -12.41
CA VAL A 164 9.20 -1.01 -11.62
C VAL A 164 8.61 -2.40 -11.39
N ALA A 165 8.23 -2.69 -10.15
CA ALA A 165 7.60 -3.94 -9.74
C ALA A 165 6.11 -3.94 -10.12
N LEU A 166 5.80 -4.21 -11.39
CA LEU A 166 4.44 -4.07 -11.95
C LEU A 166 3.42 -4.98 -11.25
N VAL A 167 3.81 -6.21 -10.93
CA VAL A 167 2.91 -7.13 -10.21
C VAL A 167 2.60 -6.60 -8.82
N ALA A 168 3.57 -5.99 -8.13
CA ALA A 168 3.33 -5.36 -6.83
C ALA A 168 2.37 -4.17 -6.95
N HIS A 169 2.51 -3.33 -7.97
CA HIS A 169 1.59 -2.20 -8.21
C HIS A 169 0.17 -2.70 -8.48
N PHE A 170 0.03 -3.67 -9.39
CA PHE A 170 -1.27 -4.30 -9.69
C PHE A 170 -1.91 -4.88 -8.43
N THR A 171 -1.15 -5.71 -7.70
CA THR A 171 -1.64 -6.37 -6.48
C THR A 171 -2.04 -5.35 -5.43
N GLY A 172 -1.19 -4.36 -5.16
CA GLY A 172 -1.49 -3.31 -4.19
C GLY A 172 -2.77 -2.55 -4.55
N PHE A 173 -2.89 -2.08 -5.80
CA PHE A 173 -4.07 -1.35 -6.24
C PHE A 173 -5.35 -2.21 -6.14
N LEU A 174 -5.30 -3.47 -6.57
CA LEU A 174 -6.42 -4.41 -6.46
C LEU A 174 -6.84 -4.66 -5.01
N VAL A 175 -5.87 -4.90 -4.11
CA VAL A 175 -6.13 -5.03 -2.65
C VAL A 175 -6.81 -3.76 -2.13
N GLY A 176 -6.33 -2.59 -2.56
CA GLY A 176 -6.93 -1.31 -2.22
C GLY A 176 -8.39 -1.17 -2.68
N LEU A 177 -8.69 -1.51 -3.93
CA LEU A 177 -10.05 -1.48 -4.47
C LEU A 177 -11.01 -2.39 -3.67
N LEU A 178 -10.57 -3.62 -3.36
CA LEU A 178 -11.34 -4.57 -2.57
C LEU A 178 -11.58 -4.06 -1.14
N ALA A 179 -10.54 -3.54 -0.49
CA ALA A 179 -10.64 -2.97 0.85
C ALA A 179 -11.53 -1.70 0.88
N GLY A 180 -11.44 -0.86 -0.15
CA GLY A 180 -12.27 0.32 -0.31
C GLY A 180 -13.76 -0.05 -0.49
N ARG A 181 -14.03 -1.05 -1.32
CA ARG A 181 -15.40 -1.56 -1.54
C ARG A 181 -16.04 -2.07 -0.25
N SER A 182 -15.28 -2.72 0.61
CA SER A 182 -15.73 -3.20 1.93
C SER A 182 -15.67 -2.14 3.02
N ARG A 183 -15.18 -0.93 2.72
CA ARG A 183 -14.95 0.16 3.70
C ARG A 183 -14.11 -0.28 4.91
N LEU A 184 -13.13 -1.13 4.68
CA LEU A 184 -12.33 -1.78 5.72
C LEU A 184 -11.71 -0.80 6.72
N LEU A 185 -11.28 0.37 6.25
CA LEU A 185 -10.61 1.37 7.09
C LEU A 185 -11.56 2.32 7.81
N HIS A 186 -12.86 2.34 7.47
CA HIS A 186 -13.80 3.22 8.16
C HIS A 186 -13.98 2.77 9.61
N PRO A 187 -13.87 3.66 10.60
CA PRO A 187 -14.18 3.32 11.98
C PRO A 187 -15.63 2.87 12.07
N THR A 188 -15.88 1.69 12.62
CA THR A 188 -17.23 1.25 12.97
C THR A 188 -17.77 2.25 14.01
N GLY A 189 -18.82 3.00 13.66
CA GLY A 189 -19.25 4.21 14.31
C GLY A 189 -19.38 4.12 15.83
N HIS A 190 -18.98 5.18 16.51
CA HIS A 190 -19.61 5.58 17.74
C HIS A 190 -21.10 5.80 17.41
N ARG A 191 -21.99 4.92 17.87
CA ARG A 191 -23.41 5.27 18.01
C ARG A 191 -23.43 6.56 18.80
N ARG A 192 -23.86 7.67 18.19
CA ARG A 192 -24.24 8.85 18.97
C ARG A 192 -25.22 8.35 20.02
N PRO A 193 -25.02 8.68 21.32
CA PRO A 193 -26.06 8.45 22.29
C PRO A 193 -27.30 9.19 21.77
N THR A 194 -28.40 8.48 21.57
CA THR A 194 -29.69 9.09 21.32
C THR A 194 -30.01 9.89 22.57
N THR A 195 -30.03 11.21 22.44
CA THR A 195 -30.58 12.14 23.43
C THR A 195 -32.09 11.87 23.52
N GLY A 196 -32.48 10.91 24.33
CA GLY A 196 -33.83 10.48 24.46
C GLY A 196 -34.09 9.70 25.74
N ASP A 197 -33.55 10.12 26.88
CA ASP A 197 -34.03 9.70 28.20
C ASP A 197 -33.76 10.84 29.20
N ARG A 198 -34.52 11.91 29.03
CA ARG A 198 -34.83 12.84 30.11
C ARG A 198 -36.37 12.90 30.22
N GLN A 199 -36.89 12.04 31.05
CA GLN A 199 -38.16 12.26 31.75
C GLN A 199 -37.86 12.23 33.25
#